data_aa3645f326900bf9a6efe1fa80b798f1
#
_entry.id   aa3645f326900bf9a6efe1fa80b798f1
#
_cell.length_a   1.000
_cell.length_b   1.000
_cell.length_c   1.000
_cell.angle_alpha   90.00
_cell.angle_beta   90.00
_cell.angle_gamma   90.00
#
_symmetry.space_group_name_H-M   'P 1'
#
loop_
_entity.id
_entity.type
_entity.pdbx_description
1 polymer ?
#
loop_
_entity_poly.entity_id
_entity_poly.type
_entity_poly.pdbx_seq_one_letter_code
_entity_poly.pdbx_strand_id
1 'polypeptide(L)'
;MKRTPFTILGLLLTSFTLLTFMTSCEVEHFYDAEITVVNALGEPKPGFTVITTVNVDADYEPYREAITNDMGKVFFSFNNVAILKVQADSIVDSGNDYHGEALLVLEEDKIVPISVVVYN
;
A
#
# COMPACT_ATOMS: atom_id res chain seq x y z
N MET A 1 37.69 -48.32 -12.99
CA MET A 1 37.66 -47.48 -11.79
C MET A 1 37.83 -45.99 -12.06
N LYS A 2 37.62 -45.56 -13.30
CA LYS A 2 37.72 -44.13 -13.66
C LYS A 2 36.39 -43.40 -13.63
N ARG A 3 35.35 -43.99 -13.03
CA ARG A 3 33.98 -43.41 -12.98
C ARG A 3 33.65 -42.62 -11.75
N THR A 4 34.38 -42.79 -10.66
CA THR A 4 34.10 -42.14 -9.36
C THR A 4 34.33 -40.63 -9.37
N PRO A 5 35.36 -40.04 -10.03
CA PRO A 5 35.52 -38.58 -9.98
C PRO A 5 34.48 -37.84 -10.82
N PHE A 6 33.87 -38.45 -11.81
CA PHE A 6 32.82 -37.82 -12.64
C PHE A 6 31.51 -37.66 -11.87
N THR A 7 31.15 -38.62 -11.02
CA THR A 7 29.92 -38.59 -10.23
C THR A 7 29.98 -37.54 -9.12
N ILE A 8 31.13 -37.37 -8.50
CA ILE A 8 31.35 -36.36 -7.44
C ILE A 8 31.33 -34.97 -8.04
N LEU A 9 31.88 -34.75 -9.23
CA LEU A 9 31.87 -33.47 -9.93
C LEU A 9 30.46 -33.08 -10.35
N GLY A 10 29.63 -34.02 -10.80
CA GLY A 10 28.25 -33.79 -11.17
C GLY A 10 27.40 -33.42 -9.95
N LEU A 11 27.60 -34.05 -8.79
CA LEU A 11 26.91 -33.74 -7.55
C LEU A 11 27.28 -32.36 -6.99
N LEU A 12 28.55 -31.96 -7.08
CA LEU A 12 29.01 -30.64 -6.67
C LEU A 12 28.44 -29.52 -7.54
N LEU A 13 28.37 -29.73 -8.84
CA LEU A 13 27.78 -28.77 -9.78
C LEU A 13 26.28 -28.61 -9.56
N THR A 14 25.54 -29.67 -9.29
CA THR A 14 24.09 -29.62 -8.98
C THR A 14 23.81 -28.90 -7.68
N SER A 15 24.63 -29.13 -6.66
CA SER A 15 24.51 -28.45 -5.35
C SER A 15 24.78 -26.94 -5.46
N PHE A 16 25.75 -26.54 -6.28
CA PHE A 16 26.06 -25.12 -6.50
C PHE A 16 24.96 -24.41 -7.24
N THR A 17 24.32 -25.04 -8.22
CA THR A 17 23.20 -24.46 -8.97
C THR A 17 21.97 -24.25 -8.08
N LEU A 18 21.69 -25.15 -7.15
CA LEU A 18 20.61 -25.00 -6.17
C LEU A 18 20.82 -23.83 -5.21
N LEU A 19 22.04 -23.61 -4.76
CA LEU A 19 22.39 -22.48 -3.89
C LEU A 19 22.24 -21.14 -4.58
N THR A 20 22.57 -21.06 -5.88
CA THR A 20 22.42 -19.83 -6.66
C THR A 20 20.94 -19.48 -6.88
N PHE A 21 20.07 -20.47 -6.96
CA PHE A 21 18.62 -20.25 -7.09
C PHE A 21 17.99 -19.67 -5.82
N MET A 22 18.47 -20.06 -4.63
CA MET A 22 17.94 -19.55 -3.35
C MET A 22 18.37 -18.11 -3.05
N THR A 23 19.49 -17.64 -3.59
CA THR A 23 19.99 -16.28 -3.36
C THR A 23 19.39 -15.23 -4.29
N SER A 24 18.63 -15.65 -5.33
CA SER A 24 18.01 -14.72 -6.28
C SER A 24 16.58 -14.31 -5.92
N CYS A 25 16.01 -14.83 -4.83
CA CYS A 25 14.69 -14.43 -4.33
C CYS A 25 14.82 -13.16 -3.47
N GLU A 26 14.81 -11.99 -4.13
CA GLU A 26 14.64 -10.73 -3.42
C GLU A 26 13.17 -10.59 -3.03
N VAL A 27 12.93 -10.40 -1.74
CA VAL A 27 11.60 -10.11 -1.23
C VAL A 27 11.36 -8.61 -1.35
N GLU A 28 10.49 -8.21 -2.28
CA GLU A 28 10.06 -6.82 -2.38
C GLU A 28 9.11 -6.51 -1.23
N HIS A 29 9.38 -5.43 -0.51
CA HIS A 29 8.49 -4.94 0.53
C HIS A 29 7.38 -4.09 -0.06
N PHE A 30 6.19 -4.20 0.51
CA PHE A 30 5.06 -3.39 0.11
C PHE A 30 4.53 -2.56 1.28
N TYR A 31 3.91 -1.43 0.94
CA TYR A 31 3.34 -0.49 1.91
C TYR A 31 1.98 -0.07 1.37
N ASP A 32 0.96 -0.83 1.72
CA ASP A 32 -0.38 -0.65 1.16
C ASP A 32 -1.34 -0.09 2.20
N ALA A 33 -2.35 0.63 1.72
CA ALA A 33 -3.40 1.18 2.57
C ALA A 33 -4.77 0.93 1.97
N GLU A 34 -5.72 0.59 2.83
CA GLU A 34 -7.14 0.51 2.52
C GLU A 34 -7.86 1.62 3.28
N ILE A 35 -8.35 2.62 2.55
CA ILE A 35 -9.00 3.79 3.15
C ILE A 35 -10.51 3.69 2.90
N THR A 36 -11.29 3.71 3.97
CA THR A 36 -12.74 3.70 3.92
C THR A 36 -13.27 5.07 4.34
N VAL A 37 -14.07 5.70 3.51
CA VAL A 37 -14.73 6.96 3.82
C VAL A 37 -16.13 6.65 4.36
N VAL A 38 -16.42 7.14 5.56
CA VAL A 38 -17.71 6.92 6.24
C VAL A 38 -18.26 8.24 6.74
N ASN A 39 -19.59 8.30 6.94
CA ASN A 39 -20.21 9.43 7.63
C ASN A 39 -20.15 9.23 9.17
N ALA A 40 -20.72 10.16 9.92
CA ALA A 40 -20.76 10.11 11.39
C ALA A 40 -21.51 8.89 11.94
N LEU A 41 -22.37 8.27 11.14
CA LEU A 41 -23.10 7.04 11.49
C LEU A 41 -22.35 5.76 11.12
N GLY A 42 -21.15 5.87 10.51
CA GLY A 42 -20.37 4.73 10.06
C GLY A 42 -20.78 4.15 8.71
N GLU A 43 -21.63 4.85 7.98
CA GLU A 43 -22.09 4.40 6.65
C GLU A 43 -21.03 4.72 5.59
N PRO A 44 -20.65 3.75 4.72
CA PRO A 44 -19.71 3.99 3.63
C PRO A 44 -20.21 5.05 2.65
N LYS A 45 -19.28 5.89 2.18
CA LYS A 45 -19.59 6.99 1.25
C LYS A 45 -18.87 6.81 -0.08
N PRO A 46 -19.56 6.34 -1.14
CA PRO A 46 -19.00 6.26 -2.47
C PRO A 46 -18.89 7.65 -3.13
N GLY A 47 -18.02 7.75 -4.14
CA GLY A 47 -17.89 8.97 -4.92
C GLY A 47 -17.12 10.11 -4.26
N PHE A 48 -16.39 9.83 -3.19
CA PHE A 48 -15.54 10.82 -2.51
C PHE A 48 -14.14 10.80 -3.09
N THR A 49 -13.57 12.00 -3.26
CA THR A 49 -12.16 12.14 -3.66
C THR A 49 -11.27 12.00 -2.44
N VAL A 50 -10.37 11.04 -2.47
CA VAL A 50 -9.40 10.79 -1.39
C VAL A 50 -8.01 11.15 -1.87
N ILE A 51 -7.32 11.98 -1.11
CA ILE A 51 -5.98 12.48 -1.41
C ILE A 51 -5.05 12.16 -0.24
N THR A 52 -3.86 11.66 -0.55
CA THR A 52 -2.80 11.48 0.43
C THR A 52 -1.69 12.50 0.19
N THR A 53 -1.23 13.13 1.27
CA THR A 53 -0.14 14.11 1.23
C THR A 53 0.79 13.90 2.42
N VAL A 54 2.01 14.45 2.33
CA VAL A 54 2.94 14.47 3.47
C VAL A 54 2.63 15.67 4.34
N ASN A 55 2.74 15.50 5.64
CA ASN A 55 2.48 16.58 6.60
C ASN A 55 3.70 17.48 6.83
N VAL A 56 4.84 17.21 6.21
CA VAL A 56 6.11 17.95 6.32
C VAL A 56 6.77 18.08 4.96
N ASP A 57 7.54 19.13 4.77
CA ASP A 57 8.41 19.29 3.60
C ASP A 57 9.40 18.12 3.56
N ALA A 58 9.13 17.16 2.72
CA ALA A 58 9.98 16.00 2.49
C ALA A 58 10.31 15.89 1.00
N ASP A 59 11.50 15.41 0.70
CA ASP A 59 11.93 15.15 -0.68
C ASP A 59 11.09 14.04 -1.37
N TYR A 60 10.27 13.34 -0.60
CA TYR A 60 9.40 12.29 -1.07
C TYR A 60 7.95 12.78 -1.03
N GLU A 61 7.32 12.85 -2.19
CA GLU A 61 5.92 13.24 -2.31
C GLU A 61 5.04 12.01 -2.61
N PRO A 62 4.51 11.32 -1.58
CA PRO A 62 3.60 10.21 -1.79
C PRO A 62 2.18 10.69 -2.06
N TYR A 63 2.04 11.54 -3.08
CA TYR A 63 0.73 12.01 -3.50
C TYR A 63 -0.02 10.91 -4.24
N ARG A 64 -1.20 10.59 -3.75
CA ARG A 64 -2.14 9.68 -4.40
C ARG A 64 -3.52 10.29 -4.37
N GLU A 65 -4.26 10.09 -5.43
CA GLU A 65 -5.63 10.57 -5.55
C GLU A 65 -6.49 9.49 -6.18
N ALA A 66 -7.65 9.22 -5.59
CA ALA A 66 -8.61 8.28 -6.13
C ALA A 66 -10.02 8.61 -5.62
N ILE A 67 -11.02 8.07 -6.29
CA ILE A 67 -12.42 8.23 -5.91
C ILE A 67 -12.90 6.93 -5.25
N THR A 68 -13.64 7.05 -4.15
CA THR A 68 -14.15 5.88 -3.44
C THR A 68 -15.13 5.08 -4.31
N ASN A 69 -15.04 3.76 -4.20
CA ASN A 69 -15.92 2.83 -4.89
C ASN A 69 -17.29 2.72 -4.20
N ASP A 70 -18.12 1.79 -4.65
CA ASP A 70 -19.47 1.58 -4.07
C ASP A 70 -19.47 1.18 -2.60
N MET A 71 -18.35 0.67 -2.11
CA MET A 71 -18.15 0.31 -0.71
C MET A 71 -17.49 1.44 0.11
N GLY A 72 -17.29 2.61 -0.51
CA GLY A 72 -16.64 3.75 0.13
C GLY A 72 -15.14 3.60 0.30
N LYS A 73 -14.49 2.75 -0.48
CA LYS A 73 -13.07 2.39 -0.31
C LYS A 73 -12.19 2.85 -1.45
N VAL A 74 -10.94 3.16 -1.11
CA VAL A 74 -9.83 3.30 -2.04
C VAL A 74 -8.64 2.49 -1.54
N PHE A 75 -7.82 2.01 -2.47
CA PHE A 75 -6.60 1.25 -2.18
C PHE A 75 -5.41 1.99 -2.77
N PHE A 76 -4.39 2.21 -1.97
CA PHE A 76 -3.16 2.86 -2.39
C PHE A 76 -1.95 1.98 -2.06
N SER A 77 -0.96 2.04 -2.93
CA SER A 77 0.34 1.39 -2.73
C SER A 77 1.44 2.44 -2.72
N PHE A 78 2.37 2.29 -1.80
CA PHE A 78 3.50 3.19 -1.62
C PHE A 78 4.82 2.41 -1.61
N ASN A 79 5.92 3.11 -1.81
CA ASN A 79 7.25 2.50 -1.92
C ASN A 79 8.06 2.55 -0.63
N ASN A 80 7.64 3.37 0.33
CA ASN A 80 8.35 3.57 1.59
C ASN A 80 7.41 3.69 2.77
N VAL A 81 7.92 3.40 3.96
CA VAL A 81 7.22 3.73 5.20
C VAL A 81 7.06 5.25 5.30
N ALA A 82 5.89 5.71 5.72
CA ALA A 82 5.59 7.13 5.86
C ALA A 82 4.39 7.36 6.77
N ILE A 83 4.31 8.58 7.31
CA ILE A 83 3.11 9.07 7.99
C ILE A 83 2.47 10.09 7.06
N LEU A 84 1.24 9.80 6.63
CA LEU A 84 0.55 10.57 5.62
C LEU A 84 -0.70 11.21 6.18
N LYS A 85 -1.03 12.38 5.65
CA LYS A 85 -2.34 13.00 5.86
C LYS A 85 -3.27 12.52 4.75
N VAL A 86 -4.43 12.01 5.15
CA VAL A 86 -5.47 11.56 4.22
C VAL A 86 -6.63 12.54 4.30
N GLN A 87 -7.03 13.08 3.17
CA GLN A 87 -8.17 13.98 3.05
C GLN A 87 -9.23 13.36 2.17
N ALA A 88 -10.46 13.39 2.62
CA ALA A 88 -11.61 12.95 1.83
C ALA A 88 -12.59 14.10 1.65
N ASP A 89 -12.93 14.38 0.41
CA ASP A 89 -13.81 15.50 0.06
C ASP A 89 -14.89 15.05 -0.92
N SER A 90 -16.09 15.56 -0.72
CA SER A 90 -17.19 15.43 -1.65
C SER A 90 -17.66 16.81 -2.07
N ILE A 91 -17.73 17.06 -3.37
CA ILE A 91 -18.33 18.25 -3.94
C ILE A 91 -19.71 17.86 -4.42
N VAL A 92 -20.74 18.29 -3.68
CA VAL A 92 -22.12 18.12 -4.09
C VAL A 92 -22.64 19.45 -4.61
N ASP A 93 -23.26 19.45 -5.78
CA ASP A 93 -23.77 20.66 -6.46
C ASP A 93 -24.79 21.46 -5.65
N SER A 94 -25.24 20.97 -4.50
CA SER A 94 -26.22 21.61 -3.64
C SER A 94 -25.63 22.41 -2.46
N GLY A 95 -24.32 22.64 -2.44
CA GLY A 95 -23.66 23.38 -1.37
C GLY A 95 -23.41 22.61 -0.08
N ASN A 96 -23.64 21.31 -0.08
CA ASN A 96 -23.34 20.43 1.05
C ASN A 96 -22.00 19.73 0.81
N ASP A 97 -20.92 20.42 1.15
CA ASP A 97 -19.58 19.86 1.03
C ASP A 97 -19.25 19.05 2.29
N TYR A 98 -18.87 17.79 2.08
CA TYR A 98 -18.40 16.93 3.15
C TYR A 98 -16.88 16.87 3.11
N HIS A 99 -16.25 16.94 4.28
CA HIS A 99 -14.82 16.91 4.44
C HIS A 99 -14.41 16.07 5.64
N GLY A 100 -13.34 15.32 5.52
CA GLY A 100 -12.74 14.57 6.61
C GLY A 100 -11.25 14.42 6.42
N GLU A 101 -10.54 14.26 7.52
CA GLU A 101 -9.10 14.05 7.54
C GLU A 101 -8.74 12.93 8.51
N ALA A 102 -7.67 12.20 8.20
CA ALA A 102 -7.12 11.18 9.07
C ALA A 102 -5.61 11.07 8.85
N LEU A 103 -4.91 10.49 9.82
CA LEU A 103 -3.51 10.15 9.69
C LEU A 103 -3.38 8.68 9.30
N LEU A 104 -2.53 8.41 8.33
CA LEU A 104 -2.20 7.08 7.87
C LEU A 104 -0.74 6.78 8.19
N VAL A 105 -0.50 5.77 9.00
CA VAL A 105 0.84 5.27 9.29
C VAL A 105 1.04 3.98 8.51
N LEU A 106 1.88 4.04 7.49
CA LEU A 106 2.21 2.87 6.67
C LEU A 106 3.11 1.91 7.44
N GLU A 107 2.87 0.62 7.28
CA GLU A 107 3.66 -0.43 7.89
C GLU A 107 4.18 -1.38 6.80
N GLU A 108 5.40 -1.86 6.99
CA GLU A 108 6.06 -2.78 6.07
C GLU A 108 5.30 -4.10 5.97
N ASP A 109 5.10 -4.55 4.73
CA ASP A 109 4.45 -5.83 4.39
C ASP A 109 3.05 -5.99 4.99
N LYS A 110 2.32 -4.86 5.09
CA LYS A 110 0.95 -4.85 5.60
C LYS A 110 0.05 -3.96 4.76
N ILE A 111 -1.22 -4.33 4.70
CA ILE A 111 -2.30 -3.47 4.22
C ILE A 111 -2.89 -2.78 5.45
N VAL A 112 -2.63 -1.49 5.61
CA VAL A 112 -3.10 -0.73 6.77
C VAL A 112 -4.52 -0.24 6.50
N PRO A 113 -5.52 -0.69 7.26
CA PRO A 113 -6.88 -0.18 7.13
C PRO A 113 -7.07 1.07 7.98
N ILE A 114 -7.65 2.11 7.40
CA ILE A 114 -8.08 3.30 8.14
C ILE A 114 -9.47 3.73 7.69
N SER A 115 -10.17 4.44 8.56
CA SER A 115 -11.46 5.06 8.25
C SER A 115 -11.35 6.57 8.36
N VAL A 116 -11.87 7.28 7.37
CA VAL A 116 -11.97 8.73 7.37
C VAL A 116 -13.43 9.09 7.58
N VAL A 117 -13.73 9.79 8.68
CA VAL A 117 -15.08 10.25 8.96
C VAL A 117 -15.27 11.63 8.34
N VAL A 118 -16.26 11.76 7.48
CA VAL A 118 -16.59 13.02 6.81
C VAL A 118 -17.79 13.70 7.45
N TYR A 119 -17.70 15.01 7.56
CA TYR A 119 -18.73 15.87 8.17
C TYR A 119 -19.11 16.97 7.17
N ASN A 120 -20.34 17.38 7.30
CA ASN A 120 -20.89 18.51 6.54
C ASN A 120 -20.59 19.83 7.26
#